data_6f28f839c88ea39138fd18f1a62d9940
#
_entry.id   6f28f839c88ea39138fd18f1a62d9940
#
_cell.length_a   1.000
_cell.length_b   1.000
_cell.length_c   1.000
_cell.angle_alpha   90.00
_cell.angle_beta   90.00
_cell.angle_gamma   90.00
#
_symmetry.space_group_name_H-M   'P 1'
#
loop_
_entity.id
_entity.type
_entity.pdbx_description
1 polymer ?
#
loop_
_entity_poly.entity_id
_entity_poly.type
_entity_poly.pdbx_seq_one_letter_code
_entity_poly.pdbx_strand_id
1 'polypeptide(L)'
;MEKWLIGVLVAGSIVFLVMLQALSEKRRALRHMRGRPSLTDVEFGRQFFTSDRQQIASRLRQILSRHIAVDVSQLHPGDKLVQDIRMDSLDSLSIVEFVFDVEREFGISILNTAAEQMYTLQDVVEYVA
;
A
#
# COMPACT_ATOMS: atom_id res chain seq x y z
N MET A 1 -31.16 -8.49 -31.28
CA MET A 1 -31.52 -8.52 -29.86
C MET A 1 -30.60 -9.39 -29.02
N GLU A 2 -30.23 -10.57 -29.47
CA GLU A 2 -29.39 -11.49 -28.70
C GLU A 2 -27.96 -11.02 -28.52
N LYS A 3 -27.40 -10.24 -29.45
CA LYS A 3 -26.01 -9.79 -29.42
C LYS A 3 -25.68 -8.83 -28.24
N TRP A 4 -26.61 -7.98 -27.90
CA TRP A 4 -26.42 -7.06 -26.79
C TRP A 4 -26.54 -7.75 -25.42
N LEU A 5 -27.35 -8.81 -25.31
CA LEU A 5 -27.44 -9.65 -24.11
C LEU A 5 -26.12 -10.35 -23.84
N ILE A 6 -25.47 -10.88 -24.87
CA ILE A 6 -24.14 -11.50 -24.76
C ILE A 6 -23.12 -10.47 -24.26
N GLY A 7 -23.14 -9.24 -24.80
CA GLY A 7 -22.27 -8.16 -24.36
C GLY A 7 -22.46 -7.81 -22.88
N VAL A 8 -23.69 -7.72 -22.42
CA VAL A 8 -24.03 -7.44 -21.02
C VAL A 8 -23.57 -8.59 -20.11
N LEU A 9 -23.77 -9.83 -20.52
CA LEU A 9 -23.33 -10.99 -19.75
C LEU A 9 -21.81 -11.06 -19.65
N VAL A 10 -21.11 -10.79 -20.74
CA VAL A 10 -19.62 -10.76 -20.75
C VAL A 10 -19.11 -9.64 -19.85
N ALA A 11 -19.66 -8.44 -19.97
CA ALA A 11 -19.28 -7.31 -19.12
C ALA A 11 -19.53 -7.60 -17.64
N GLY A 12 -20.69 -8.19 -17.32
CA GLY A 12 -21.02 -8.59 -15.95
C GLY A 12 -20.06 -9.63 -15.40
N SER A 13 -19.66 -10.60 -16.23
CA SER A 13 -18.69 -11.63 -15.84
C SER A 13 -17.31 -11.03 -15.56
N ILE A 14 -16.88 -10.09 -16.38
CA ILE A 14 -15.58 -9.42 -16.20
C ILE A 14 -15.59 -8.62 -14.89
N VAL A 15 -16.64 -7.84 -14.64
CA VAL A 15 -16.79 -7.07 -13.38
C VAL A 15 -16.78 -8.00 -12.17
N PHE A 16 -17.48 -9.11 -12.23
CA PHE A 16 -17.52 -10.11 -11.16
C PHE A 16 -16.14 -10.72 -10.89
N LEU A 17 -15.41 -11.08 -11.95
CA LEU A 17 -14.03 -11.60 -11.81
C LEU A 17 -13.08 -10.58 -11.20
N VAL A 18 -13.18 -9.32 -11.60
CA VAL A 18 -12.38 -8.23 -11.03
C VAL A 18 -12.70 -8.05 -9.56
N MET A 19 -13.98 -8.09 -9.18
CA MET A 19 -14.39 -8.01 -7.78
C MET A 19 -13.84 -9.19 -6.95
N LEU A 20 -13.92 -10.40 -7.48
CA LEU A 20 -13.36 -11.58 -6.80
C LEU A 20 -11.85 -11.45 -6.61
N GLN A 21 -11.15 -10.95 -7.61
CA GLN A 21 -9.70 -10.72 -7.53
C GLN A 21 -9.37 -9.68 -6.46
N ALA A 22 -10.10 -8.57 -6.42
CA ALA A 22 -9.94 -7.52 -5.40
C ALA A 22 -10.11 -8.07 -3.99
N LEU A 23 -11.17 -8.86 -3.76
CA LEU A 23 -11.42 -9.49 -2.46
C LEU A 23 -10.32 -10.48 -2.10
N SER A 24 -9.83 -11.27 -3.06
CA SER A 24 -8.75 -12.23 -2.85
C SER A 24 -7.46 -11.53 -2.43
N GLU A 25 -7.09 -10.43 -3.09
CA GLU A 25 -5.89 -9.65 -2.77
C GLU A 25 -5.99 -9.01 -1.37
N LYS A 26 -7.14 -8.46 -1.03
CA LYS A 26 -7.40 -7.91 0.30
C LYS A 26 -7.28 -8.99 1.38
N ARG A 27 -7.83 -10.18 1.13
CA ARG A 27 -7.74 -11.32 2.08
C ARG A 27 -6.30 -11.77 2.27
N ARG A 28 -5.48 -11.76 1.22
CA ARG A 28 -4.06 -12.12 1.31
C ARG A 28 -3.31 -11.15 2.21
N ALA A 29 -3.52 -9.86 2.02
CA ALA A 29 -2.90 -8.82 2.85
C ALA A 29 -3.34 -8.94 4.31
N LEU A 30 -4.63 -9.14 4.57
CA LEU A 30 -5.16 -9.32 5.93
C LEU A 30 -4.61 -10.58 6.60
N ARG A 31 -4.47 -11.68 5.87
CA ARG A 31 -3.88 -12.91 6.41
C ARG A 31 -2.41 -12.73 6.79
N HIS A 32 -1.67 -11.99 5.96
CA HIS A 32 -0.26 -11.69 6.23
C HIS A 32 -0.09 -10.93 7.55
N MET A 33 -0.99 -10.02 7.86
CA MET A 33 -0.94 -9.19 9.06
C MET A 33 -1.65 -9.79 10.28
N ARG A 34 -2.29 -10.96 10.14
CA ARG A 34 -3.07 -11.59 11.21
C ARG A 34 -2.21 -11.89 12.43
N GLY A 35 -2.77 -11.63 13.61
CA GLY A 35 -2.14 -11.92 14.90
C GLY A 35 -1.17 -10.84 15.38
N ARG A 36 -0.95 -9.81 14.63
CA ARG A 36 -0.12 -8.68 15.05
C ARG A 36 -0.91 -7.69 15.89
N PRO A 37 -0.28 -7.00 16.85
CA PRO A 37 -0.95 -5.95 17.62
C PRO A 37 -1.30 -4.77 16.72
N SER A 38 -2.43 -4.13 17.02
CA SER A 38 -2.86 -2.91 16.35
C SER A 38 -2.16 -1.72 16.99
N LEU A 39 -1.47 -0.92 16.19
CA LEU A 39 -0.70 0.25 16.64
C LEU A 39 -1.20 1.52 15.97
N THR A 40 -1.20 2.63 16.72
CA THR A 40 -1.38 3.95 16.14
C THR A 40 -0.13 4.35 15.36
N ASP A 41 -0.21 5.41 14.54
CA ASP A 41 0.96 5.89 13.78
C ASP A 41 2.11 6.27 14.68
N VAL A 42 1.82 6.91 15.81
CA VAL A 42 2.84 7.31 16.80
C VAL A 42 3.48 6.08 17.45
N GLU A 43 2.67 5.10 17.85
CA GLU A 43 3.16 3.86 18.45
C GLU A 43 4.01 3.06 17.44
N PHE A 44 3.61 3.02 16.19
CA PHE A 44 4.37 2.39 15.10
C PHE A 44 5.77 2.99 14.98
N GLY A 45 5.87 4.31 14.96
CA GLY A 45 7.15 4.99 14.90
C GLY A 45 8.03 4.68 16.13
N ARG A 46 7.44 4.73 17.31
CA ARG A 46 8.17 4.46 18.56
C ARG A 46 8.68 3.03 18.65
N GLN A 47 7.88 2.07 18.21
CA GLN A 47 8.22 0.66 18.38
C GLN A 47 9.32 0.21 17.41
N PHE A 48 9.32 0.71 16.18
CA PHE A 48 10.15 0.18 15.11
C PHE A 48 11.30 1.07 14.68
N PHE A 49 11.33 2.34 15.11
CA PHE A 49 12.33 3.31 14.64
C PHE A 49 12.99 4.06 15.77
N THR A 50 14.21 4.54 15.50
CA THR A 50 14.95 5.41 16.41
C THR A 50 14.31 6.80 16.48
N SER A 51 14.63 7.59 17.51
CA SER A 51 13.97 8.86 17.79
C SER A 51 13.97 9.86 16.64
N ASP A 52 15.04 9.88 15.85
CA ASP A 52 15.18 10.76 14.68
C ASP A 52 14.30 10.34 13.48
N ARG A 53 13.87 9.08 13.44
CA ARG A 53 13.06 8.52 12.34
C ARG A 53 11.60 8.27 12.71
N GLN A 54 11.24 8.35 13.97
CA GLN A 54 9.89 8.03 14.44
C GLN A 54 8.82 8.88 13.77
N GLN A 55 9.05 10.18 13.66
CA GLN A 55 8.08 11.09 13.05
C GLN A 55 7.95 10.86 11.56
N ILE A 56 9.06 10.59 10.87
CA ILE A 56 9.07 10.27 9.44
C ILE A 56 8.26 9.00 9.21
N ALA A 57 8.50 7.96 9.98
CA ALA A 57 7.79 6.68 9.88
C ALA A 57 6.29 6.83 10.12
N SER A 58 5.92 7.59 11.13
CA SER A 58 4.51 7.88 11.47
C SER A 58 3.80 8.57 10.30
N ARG A 59 4.40 9.59 9.72
CA ARG A 59 3.84 10.32 8.57
C ARG A 59 3.77 9.47 7.32
N LEU A 60 4.81 8.68 7.04
CA LEU A 60 4.82 7.79 5.89
C LEU A 60 3.72 6.73 5.97
N ARG A 61 3.47 6.18 7.15
CA ARG A 61 2.35 5.24 7.34
C ARG A 61 1.00 5.92 7.10
N GLN A 62 0.83 7.15 7.54
CA GLN A 62 -0.39 7.94 7.26
C GLN A 62 -0.61 8.15 5.76
N ILE A 63 0.45 8.49 5.04
CA ILE A 63 0.38 8.67 3.59
C ILE A 63 0.02 7.33 2.93
N LEU A 64 0.70 6.26 3.31
CA LEU A 64 0.45 4.92 2.77
C LEU A 64 -1.00 4.49 2.95
N SER A 65 -1.62 4.81 4.08
CA SER A 65 -3.01 4.44 4.36
C SER A 65 -4.01 4.98 3.35
N ARG A 66 -3.67 6.04 2.65
CA ARG A 66 -4.53 6.64 1.60
C ARG A 66 -4.48 5.87 0.28
N HIS A 67 -3.46 5.03 0.09
CA HIS A 67 -3.18 4.37 -1.18
C HIS A 67 -3.35 2.86 -1.14
N ILE A 68 -3.74 2.31 -0.02
CA ILE A 68 -4.02 0.87 0.13
C ILE A 68 -5.42 0.65 0.67
N ALA A 69 -6.00 -0.51 0.30
CA ALA A 69 -7.38 -0.84 0.66
C ALA A 69 -7.51 -1.48 2.04
N VAL A 70 -6.39 -1.88 2.66
CA VAL A 70 -6.38 -2.55 3.96
C VAL A 70 -5.98 -1.60 5.08
N ASP A 71 -6.42 -1.89 6.30
CA ASP A 71 -6.03 -1.15 7.49
C ASP A 71 -4.53 -1.37 7.78
N VAL A 72 -3.81 -0.26 7.96
CA VAL A 72 -2.36 -0.28 8.23
C VAL A 72 -2.02 -0.45 9.72
N SER A 73 -3.03 -0.58 10.60
CA SER A 73 -2.81 -0.64 12.05
C SER A 73 -1.89 -1.78 12.48
N GLN A 74 -1.84 -2.86 11.72
CA GLN A 74 -1.02 -4.04 11.98
C GLN A 74 0.20 -4.13 11.05
N LEU A 75 0.52 -3.08 10.33
CA LEU A 75 1.65 -3.04 9.40
C LEU A 75 2.97 -3.15 10.17
N HIS A 76 3.89 -3.95 9.61
CA HIS A 76 5.29 -4.00 10.04
C HIS A 76 6.17 -3.26 9.03
N PRO A 77 7.22 -2.53 9.45
CA PRO A 77 8.08 -1.81 8.51
C PRO A 77 8.73 -2.68 7.43
N GLY A 78 8.95 -3.95 7.73
CA GLY A 78 9.54 -4.92 6.82
C GLY A 78 8.55 -5.58 5.86
N ASP A 79 7.26 -5.28 5.95
CA ASP A 79 6.29 -5.82 5.00
C ASP A 79 6.55 -5.27 3.60
N LYS A 80 6.52 -6.15 2.61
CA LYS A 80 6.70 -5.75 1.23
C LYS A 80 5.42 -5.13 0.70
N LEU A 81 5.49 -3.89 0.24
CA LEU A 81 4.33 -3.09 -0.14
C LEU A 81 3.52 -3.72 -1.28
N VAL A 82 4.20 -4.30 -2.26
CA VAL A 82 3.55 -4.95 -3.41
C VAL A 82 3.20 -6.40 -3.08
N GLN A 83 4.17 -7.20 -2.61
CA GLN A 83 4.01 -8.64 -2.46
C GLN A 83 3.16 -9.03 -1.26
N ASP A 84 3.32 -8.34 -0.13
CA ASP A 84 2.65 -8.69 1.13
C ASP A 84 1.36 -7.90 1.34
N ILE A 85 1.36 -6.61 1.03
CA ILE A 85 0.22 -5.71 1.26
C ILE A 85 -0.60 -5.52 -0.02
N ARG A 86 -0.07 -5.93 -1.16
CA ARG A 86 -0.77 -5.92 -2.46
C ARG A 86 -1.15 -4.53 -2.93
N MET A 87 -0.23 -3.57 -2.75
CA MET A 87 -0.46 -2.17 -3.07
C MET A 87 -0.83 -1.92 -4.53
N ASP A 88 -0.26 -2.70 -5.46
CA ASP A 88 -0.47 -2.54 -6.91
C ASP A 88 -1.48 -3.53 -7.51
N SER A 89 -2.19 -4.31 -6.68
CA SER A 89 -2.97 -5.46 -7.14
C SER A 89 -4.04 -5.14 -8.17
N LEU A 90 -4.63 -3.94 -8.13
CA LEU A 90 -5.66 -3.51 -9.07
C LEU A 90 -5.29 -2.24 -9.83
N ASP A 91 -4.35 -1.46 -9.32
CA ASP A 91 -4.04 -0.13 -9.83
C ASP A 91 -2.60 0.25 -9.54
N SER A 92 -1.77 0.17 -10.57
CA SER A 92 -0.36 0.59 -10.49
C SER A 92 -0.19 2.10 -10.23
N LEU A 93 -1.23 2.91 -10.44
CA LEU A 93 -1.22 4.34 -10.12
C LEU A 93 -1.06 4.59 -8.62
N SER A 94 -1.51 3.68 -7.77
CA SER A 94 -1.36 3.82 -6.32
C SER A 94 0.09 3.98 -5.89
N ILE A 95 1.00 3.28 -6.53
CA ILE A 95 2.44 3.40 -6.25
C ILE A 95 2.95 4.79 -6.67
N VAL A 96 2.57 5.25 -7.86
CA VAL A 96 2.97 6.56 -8.38
C VAL A 96 2.43 7.68 -7.50
N GLU A 97 1.17 7.61 -7.13
CA GLU A 97 0.52 8.59 -6.25
C GLU A 97 1.15 8.61 -4.87
N PHE A 98 1.49 7.44 -4.32
CA PHE A 98 2.19 7.32 -3.05
C PHE A 98 3.55 8.04 -3.11
N VAL A 99 4.34 7.79 -4.15
CA VAL A 99 5.63 8.45 -4.34
C VAL A 99 5.48 9.96 -4.42
N PHE A 100 4.51 10.46 -5.19
CA PHE A 100 4.25 11.89 -5.29
C PHE A 100 3.84 12.52 -3.96
N ASP A 101 3.02 11.84 -3.18
CA ASP A 101 2.62 12.34 -1.87
C ASP A 101 3.79 12.39 -0.89
N VAL A 102 4.69 11.42 -0.94
CA VAL A 102 5.92 11.41 -0.14
C VAL A 102 6.83 12.59 -0.55
N GLU A 103 7.05 12.78 -1.83
CA GLU A 103 7.85 13.90 -2.34
C GLU A 103 7.29 15.25 -1.86
N ARG A 104 5.98 15.39 -1.92
CA ARG A 104 5.29 16.63 -1.52
C ARG A 104 5.37 16.87 -0.01
N GLU A 105 5.13 15.84 0.79
CA GLU A 105 5.13 15.93 2.24
C GLU A 105 6.50 16.30 2.80
N PHE A 106 7.57 15.73 2.24
CA PHE A 106 8.93 15.91 2.74
C PHE A 106 9.76 16.90 1.94
N GLY A 107 9.21 17.47 0.85
CA GLY A 107 9.92 18.42 0.02
C GLY A 107 11.15 17.84 -0.68
N ILE A 108 11.10 16.57 -1.06
CA ILE A 108 12.20 15.86 -1.70
C ILE A 108 11.79 15.37 -3.09
N SER A 109 12.80 15.01 -3.89
CA SER A 109 12.61 14.36 -5.18
C SER A 109 13.15 12.94 -5.11
N ILE A 110 12.31 11.95 -5.48
CA ILE A 110 12.70 10.55 -5.46
C ILE A 110 13.03 10.13 -6.89
N LEU A 111 14.29 9.73 -7.12
CA LEU A 111 14.71 9.22 -8.43
C LEU A 111 13.99 7.91 -8.74
N ASN A 112 13.63 7.70 -10.01
CA ASN A 112 12.96 6.48 -10.46
C ASN A 112 13.76 5.23 -10.10
N THR A 113 15.09 5.28 -10.25
CA THR A 113 15.98 4.17 -9.90
C THR A 113 15.94 3.85 -8.41
N ALA A 114 15.82 4.87 -7.56
CA ALA A 114 15.69 4.69 -6.11
C ALA A 114 14.32 4.12 -5.76
N ALA A 115 13.25 4.63 -6.38
CA ALA A 115 11.88 4.17 -6.15
C ALA A 115 11.71 2.68 -6.50
N GLU A 116 12.36 2.21 -7.54
CA GLU A 116 12.33 0.81 -7.96
C GLU A 116 12.93 -0.14 -6.92
N GLN A 117 13.75 0.35 -6.01
CA GLN A 117 14.39 -0.43 -4.95
C GLN A 117 13.73 -0.27 -3.58
N MET A 118 12.65 0.48 -3.51
CA MET A 118 11.88 0.67 -2.29
C MET A 118 10.78 -0.39 -2.18
N TYR A 119 11.09 -1.53 -1.59
CA TYR A 119 10.16 -2.65 -1.45
C TYR A 119 9.31 -2.57 -0.20
N THR A 120 9.80 -1.93 0.85
CA THR A 120 9.16 -1.85 2.16
C THR A 120 9.02 -0.40 2.62
N LEU A 121 8.16 -0.17 3.61
CA LEU A 121 8.05 1.16 4.23
C LEU A 121 9.36 1.58 4.89
N GLN A 122 10.10 0.63 5.47
CA GLN A 122 11.42 0.90 6.04
C GLN A 122 12.38 1.47 5.00
N ASP A 123 12.39 0.93 3.78
CA ASP A 123 13.22 1.44 2.69
C ASP A 123 12.90 2.91 2.39
N VAL A 124 11.62 3.26 2.40
CA VAL A 124 11.17 4.64 2.17
C VAL A 124 11.61 5.55 3.32
N VAL A 125 11.46 5.11 4.57
CA VAL A 125 11.91 5.87 5.75
C VAL A 125 13.40 6.16 5.67
N GLU A 126 14.20 5.15 5.36
CA GLU A 126 15.66 5.29 5.24
C GLU A 126 16.05 6.26 4.12
N TYR A 127 15.34 6.27 3.03
CA TYR A 127 15.58 7.21 1.93
C TYR A 127 15.25 8.65 2.31
N VAL A 128 14.11 8.86 2.99
CA VAL A 128 13.65 10.20 3.40
C VAL A 128 14.55 10.77 4.51
N ALA A 129 15.00 9.92 5.41
CA ALA A 129 15.92 10.32 6.47
C ALA A 129 17.30 10.62 5.90
#